data_83b720ba102cba290422928edfb9050f
#
_entry.id   83b720ba102cba290422928edfb9050f
#
_cell.length_a   1.000
_cell.length_b   1.000
_cell.length_c   1.000
_cell.angle_alpha   90.00
_cell.angle_beta   90.00
_cell.angle_gamma   90.00
#
_symmetry.space_group_name_H-M   'P 1'
#
loop_
_entity.id
_entity.type
_entity.pdbx_description
1 polymer ?
#
loop_
_entity_poly.entity_id
_entity_poly.type
_entity_poly.pdbx_seq_one_letter_code
_entity_poly.pdbx_strand_id
1 'polypeptide(L)'
;MSELLKMEHLVKYYGNKTSLTKALNDISLTVEQGEFTAIMGASGSGKTTLLNCISTIDRPTGGKVWIDGVCTSELKKGELADFRRNRLGFIFQEFNLLDTLTAFDNIALALQIQKCPHDKIKEKIEAVAQKLGIREVLEKYPYQLSGG
;
A
#
# COMPACT_ATOMS: atom_id res chain seq x y z
N MET A 1 17.40 16.58 -6.21
CA MET A 1 16.78 15.25 -6.05
C MET A 1 15.33 15.40 -6.43
N SER A 2 14.69 14.41 -7.00
CA SER A 2 13.30 14.55 -7.47
C SER A 2 12.32 14.16 -6.36
N GLU A 3 11.33 15.02 -6.14
CA GLU A 3 10.23 14.80 -5.21
C GLU A 3 9.40 13.59 -5.67
N LEU A 4 9.32 12.53 -4.84
CA LEU A 4 8.53 11.33 -5.13
C LEU A 4 7.14 11.41 -4.52
N LEU A 5 7.04 11.86 -3.27
CA LEU A 5 5.78 12.05 -2.55
C LEU A 5 5.72 13.48 -2.04
N LYS A 6 4.58 14.12 -2.26
CA LYS A 6 4.26 15.41 -1.66
C LYS A 6 2.85 15.40 -1.12
N MET A 7 2.68 15.91 0.08
CA MET A 7 1.38 16.15 0.70
C MET A 7 1.28 17.60 1.11
N GLU A 8 0.14 18.20 0.86
CA GLU A 8 -0.15 19.58 1.26
C GLU A 8 -1.48 19.66 1.99
N HIS A 9 -1.44 20.17 3.20
CA HIS A 9 -2.60 20.46 4.04
C HIS A 9 -3.55 19.25 4.18
N LEU A 10 -2.97 18.04 4.33
CA LEU A 10 -3.74 16.80 4.36
C LEU A 10 -4.58 16.72 5.63
N VAL A 11 -5.88 16.58 5.46
CA VAL A 11 -6.82 16.39 6.56
C VAL A 11 -7.66 15.13 6.32
N LYS A 12 -7.94 14.39 7.40
CA LYS A 12 -8.83 13.24 7.37
C LYS A 12 -9.70 13.22 8.60
N TYR A 13 -11.00 13.27 8.38
CA TYR A 13 -12.00 13.22 9.42
C TYR A 13 -12.90 11.99 9.22
N TYR A 14 -13.25 11.33 10.30
CA TYR A 14 -14.21 10.23 10.35
C TYR A 14 -15.41 10.62 11.21
N GLY A 15 -16.56 10.01 10.93
CA GLY A 15 -17.78 10.23 11.69
C GLY A 15 -18.77 11.15 10.96
N ASN A 16 -19.72 11.68 11.73
CA ASN A 16 -20.81 12.54 11.24
C ASN A 16 -20.83 13.86 12.02
N LYS A 17 -21.83 14.70 11.74
CA LYS A 17 -21.95 16.04 12.35
C LYS A 17 -22.00 16.03 13.90
N THR A 18 -22.40 14.91 14.52
CA THR A 18 -22.52 14.79 15.98
C THR A 18 -21.33 14.12 16.65
N SER A 19 -20.51 13.37 15.88
CA SER A 19 -19.31 12.69 16.38
C SER A 19 -18.23 12.72 15.30
N LEU A 20 -17.39 13.72 15.34
CA LEU A 20 -16.31 13.93 14.38
C LEU A 20 -14.96 13.60 15.03
N THR A 21 -14.25 12.63 14.45
CA THR A 21 -12.86 12.30 14.81
C THR A 21 -11.90 12.87 13.78
N LYS A 22 -11.03 13.76 14.20
CA LYS A 22 -9.94 14.31 13.36
C LYS A 22 -8.75 13.35 13.41
N ALA A 23 -8.62 12.47 12.44
CA ALA A 23 -7.53 11.50 12.38
C ALA A 23 -6.25 12.10 11.81
N LEU A 24 -6.36 13.01 10.84
CA LEU A 24 -5.26 13.84 10.32
C LEU A 24 -5.69 15.31 10.36
N ASN A 25 -4.79 16.18 10.80
CA ASN A 25 -5.08 17.59 10.96
C ASN A 25 -3.93 18.42 10.37
N ASP A 26 -4.10 18.85 9.13
CA ASP A 26 -3.18 19.76 8.42
C ASP A 26 -1.74 19.22 8.33
N ILE A 27 -1.56 18.08 7.71
CA ILE A 27 -0.24 17.46 7.55
C ILE A 27 0.34 17.82 6.17
N SER A 28 1.54 18.37 6.16
CA SER A 28 2.32 18.60 4.95
C SER A 28 3.67 17.90 5.09
N LEU A 29 4.09 17.17 4.06
CA LEU A 29 5.32 16.38 4.05
C LEU A 29 5.78 16.17 2.61
N THR A 30 7.07 16.14 2.40
CA THR A 30 7.70 15.77 1.12
C THR A 30 8.69 14.62 1.37
N VAL A 31 8.73 13.65 0.46
CA VAL A 31 9.69 12.54 0.47
C VAL A 31 10.35 12.48 -0.90
N GLU A 32 11.67 12.40 -0.93
CA GLU A 32 12.45 12.36 -2.15
C GLU A 32 12.64 10.93 -2.68
N GLN A 33 12.97 10.83 -3.95
CA GLN A 33 13.24 9.51 -4.55
C GLN A 33 14.45 8.84 -3.89
N GLY A 34 14.28 7.58 -3.47
CA GLY A 34 15.31 6.80 -2.78
C GLY A 34 15.39 7.06 -1.27
N GLU A 35 14.56 7.96 -0.74
CA GLU A 35 14.52 8.23 0.69
C GLU A 35 13.82 7.11 1.46
N PHE A 36 14.33 6.81 2.64
CA PHE A 36 13.69 5.92 3.63
C PHE A 36 13.16 6.77 4.79
N THR A 37 11.84 6.91 4.85
CA THR A 37 11.16 7.77 5.84
C THR A 37 10.40 6.90 6.85
N ALA A 38 10.58 7.16 8.15
CA ALA A 38 9.86 6.52 9.23
C ALA A 38 8.82 7.46 9.85
N ILE A 39 7.57 6.96 9.99
CA ILE A 39 6.49 7.69 10.68
C ILE A 39 6.29 7.06 12.04
N MET A 40 6.61 7.80 13.11
CA MET A 40 6.53 7.35 14.48
C MET A 40 5.47 8.13 15.27
N GLY A 41 4.97 7.54 16.33
CA GLY A 41 3.99 8.16 17.23
C GLY A 41 3.21 7.12 18.05
N ALA A 42 2.48 7.59 19.05
CA ALA A 42 1.65 6.76 19.92
C ALA A 42 0.56 6.00 19.16
N SER A 43 -0.01 4.96 19.76
CA SER A 43 -1.19 4.29 19.20
C SER A 43 -2.33 5.30 19.05
N GLY A 44 -3.06 5.22 17.92
CA GLY A 44 -4.16 6.16 17.62
C GLY A 44 -3.72 7.53 17.10
N SER A 45 -2.42 7.81 16.90
CA SER A 45 -1.93 9.11 16.39
C SER A 45 -2.16 9.35 14.89
N GLY A 46 -2.84 8.45 14.17
CA GLY A 46 -3.18 8.62 12.77
C GLY A 46 -2.18 8.05 11.76
N LYS A 47 -1.13 7.33 12.18
CA LYS A 47 -0.10 6.77 11.28
C LYS A 47 -0.68 5.89 10.17
N THR A 48 -1.53 4.93 10.53
CA THR A 48 -2.20 4.05 9.56
C THR A 48 -3.14 4.84 8.65
N THR A 49 -3.85 5.82 9.19
CA THR A 49 -4.70 6.72 8.39
C THR A 49 -3.88 7.51 7.36
N LEU A 50 -2.71 8.01 7.77
CA LEU A 50 -1.81 8.72 6.87
C LEU A 50 -1.31 7.81 5.75
N LEU A 51 -0.84 6.61 6.08
CA LEU A 51 -0.41 5.62 5.09
C LEU A 51 -1.56 5.21 4.14
N ASN A 52 -2.78 5.05 4.65
CA ASN A 52 -3.94 4.74 3.84
C ASN A 52 -4.30 5.88 2.87
N CYS A 53 -4.15 7.14 3.28
CA CYS A 53 -4.34 8.28 2.40
C CYS A 53 -3.25 8.37 1.32
N ILE A 54 -1.98 8.15 1.69
CA ILE A 54 -0.85 8.13 0.74
C ILE A 54 -1.04 7.00 -0.28
N SER A 55 -1.35 5.79 0.20
CA SER A 55 -1.54 4.62 -0.66
C SER A 55 -2.85 4.61 -1.46
N THR A 56 -3.65 5.67 -1.33
CA THR A 56 -4.95 5.82 -2.01
C THR A 56 -6.00 4.74 -1.64
N ILE A 57 -5.78 4.01 -0.55
CA ILE A 57 -6.76 3.07 0.03
C ILE A 57 -7.92 3.86 0.61
N ASP A 58 -7.62 4.96 1.29
CA ASP A 58 -8.63 5.90 1.78
C ASP A 58 -8.44 7.28 1.12
N ARG A 59 -9.52 8.03 0.98
CA ARG A 59 -9.46 9.39 0.44
C ARG A 59 -9.32 10.39 1.58
N PRO A 60 -8.43 11.37 1.47
CA PRO A 60 -8.40 12.48 2.41
C PRO A 60 -9.73 13.27 2.35
N THR A 61 -10.09 13.89 3.47
CA THR A 61 -11.23 14.82 3.53
C THR A 61 -10.89 16.16 2.88
N GLY A 62 -9.62 16.55 2.92
CA GLY A 62 -9.08 17.75 2.27
C GLY A 62 -7.58 17.67 2.14
N GLY A 63 -7.01 18.66 1.46
CA GLY A 63 -5.62 18.66 1.06
C GLY A 63 -5.36 17.85 -0.20
N LYS A 64 -4.09 17.75 -0.59
CA LYS A 64 -3.69 17.06 -1.82
C LYS A 64 -2.51 16.14 -1.58
N VAL A 65 -2.46 15.05 -2.34
CA VAL A 65 -1.36 14.09 -2.35
C VAL A 65 -0.88 13.92 -3.79
N TRP A 66 0.42 14.11 -4.00
CA TRP A 66 1.09 13.83 -5.27
C TRP A 66 2.08 12.69 -5.08
N ILE A 67 2.11 11.78 -6.03
CA ILE A 67 3.09 10.70 -6.08
C ILE A 67 3.64 10.67 -7.50
N ASP A 68 4.95 10.78 -7.64
CA ASP A 68 5.65 10.81 -8.93
C ASP A 68 5.01 11.85 -9.88
N GLY A 69 4.72 13.05 -9.36
CA GLY A 69 4.09 14.16 -10.09
C GLY A 69 2.59 14.02 -10.36
N VAL A 70 1.96 12.89 -10.01
CA VAL A 70 0.53 12.65 -10.22
C VAL A 70 -0.27 13.02 -8.97
N CYS A 71 -1.23 13.93 -9.08
CA CYS A 71 -2.15 14.29 -8.00
C CYS A 71 -3.18 13.17 -7.78
N THR A 72 -2.92 12.28 -6.82
CA THR A 72 -3.80 11.13 -6.55
C THR A 72 -5.14 11.53 -5.96
N SER A 73 -5.22 12.68 -5.30
CA SER A 73 -6.48 13.20 -4.72
C SER A 73 -7.51 13.59 -5.79
N GLU A 74 -7.07 13.84 -7.02
CA GLU A 74 -7.92 14.24 -8.15
C GLU A 74 -8.33 13.07 -9.06
N LEU A 75 -7.71 11.90 -8.88
CA LEU A 75 -8.00 10.72 -9.70
C LEU A 75 -9.39 10.14 -9.38
N LYS A 76 -10.07 9.65 -10.43
CA LYS A 76 -11.33 8.91 -10.30
C LYS A 76 -11.09 7.51 -9.73
N LYS A 77 -12.17 6.87 -9.24
CA LYS A 77 -12.08 5.56 -8.57
C LYS A 77 -11.38 4.48 -9.41
N GLY A 78 -11.63 4.42 -10.71
CA GLY A 78 -10.98 3.47 -11.62
C GLY A 78 -9.49 3.78 -11.81
N GLU A 79 -9.16 5.06 -12.00
CA GLU A 79 -7.77 5.53 -12.16
C GLU A 79 -6.93 5.28 -10.91
N LEU A 80 -7.52 5.42 -9.72
CA LEU A 80 -6.86 5.08 -8.46
C LEU A 80 -6.52 3.58 -8.36
N ALA A 81 -7.40 2.71 -8.84
CA ALA A 81 -7.12 1.27 -8.86
C ALA A 81 -5.94 0.94 -9.78
N ASP A 82 -5.92 1.54 -10.97
CA ASP A 82 -4.82 1.39 -11.91
C ASP A 82 -3.52 2.00 -11.38
N PHE A 83 -3.60 3.14 -10.72
CA PHE A 83 -2.45 3.78 -10.09
C PHE A 83 -1.83 2.88 -9.00
N ARG A 84 -2.64 2.36 -8.08
CA ARG A 84 -2.17 1.40 -7.05
C ARG A 84 -1.50 0.19 -7.66
N ARG A 85 -2.15 -0.42 -8.66
CA ARG A 85 -1.64 -1.62 -9.32
C ARG A 85 -0.26 -1.43 -9.95
N ASN A 86 -0.02 -0.26 -10.54
CA ASN A 86 1.16 -0.03 -11.38
C ASN A 86 2.27 0.78 -10.69
N ARG A 87 1.95 1.53 -9.64
CA ARG A 87 2.87 2.54 -9.06
C ARG A 87 3.15 2.36 -7.58
N LEU A 88 2.35 1.57 -6.85
CA LEU A 88 2.49 1.42 -5.41
C LEU A 88 2.72 -0.03 -5.02
N GLY A 89 3.58 -0.24 -4.01
CA GLY A 89 3.65 -1.47 -3.22
C GLY A 89 3.18 -1.17 -1.80
N PHE A 90 2.39 -2.04 -1.22
CA PHE A 90 1.88 -1.88 0.13
C PHE A 90 2.07 -3.16 0.94
N ILE A 91 2.69 -3.05 2.11
CA ILE A 91 2.80 -4.13 3.08
C ILE A 91 1.87 -3.82 4.24
N PHE A 92 0.88 -4.65 4.45
CA PHE A 92 -0.10 -4.49 5.52
C PHE A 92 0.45 -4.97 6.86
N GLN A 93 -0.06 -4.40 7.94
CA GLN A 93 0.24 -4.85 9.30
C GLN A 93 -0.29 -6.26 9.55
N GLU A 94 -1.49 -6.56 9.04
CA GLU A 94 -2.04 -7.91 8.96
C GLU A 94 -1.75 -8.47 7.57
N PHE A 95 -1.50 -9.75 7.46
CA PHE A 95 -0.96 -10.36 6.25
C PHE A 95 -1.84 -10.19 5.02
N ASN A 96 -3.15 -10.03 5.19
CA ASN A 96 -4.15 -9.89 4.11
C ASN A 96 -3.99 -10.94 2.99
N LEU A 97 -3.60 -12.15 3.38
CA LEU A 97 -3.53 -13.30 2.49
C LEU A 97 -4.89 -13.96 2.38
N LEU A 98 -5.15 -14.58 1.23
CA LEU A 98 -6.32 -15.41 1.02
C LEU A 98 -6.03 -16.82 1.57
N ASP A 99 -6.71 -17.19 2.65
CA ASP A 99 -6.47 -18.47 3.36
C ASP A 99 -6.74 -19.72 2.53
N THR A 100 -7.52 -19.59 1.47
CA THR A 100 -7.86 -20.65 0.52
C THR A 100 -6.82 -20.86 -0.56
N LEU A 101 -5.83 -20.02 -0.65
CA LEU A 101 -4.74 -20.05 -1.63
C LEU A 101 -3.40 -20.35 -0.95
N THR A 102 -2.52 -21.05 -1.65
CA THR A 102 -1.13 -21.25 -1.21
C THR A 102 -0.37 -19.92 -1.20
N ALA A 103 0.81 -19.88 -0.59
CA ALA A 103 1.69 -18.73 -0.68
C ALA A 103 2.05 -18.40 -2.14
N PHE A 104 2.31 -19.42 -2.96
CA PHE A 104 2.53 -19.26 -4.40
C PHE A 104 1.34 -18.59 -5.07
N ASP A 105 0.11 -19.08 -4.85
CA ASP A 105 -1.09 -18.56 -5.50
C ASP A 105 -1.43 -17.12 -5.05
N ASN A 106 -1.19 -16.79 -3.77
CA ASN A 106 -1.33 -15.42 -3.27
C ASN A 106 -0.39 -14.45 -4.00
N ILE A 107 0.86 -14.85 -4.24
CA ILE A 107 1.83 -14.05 -5.01
C ILE A 107 1.44 -14.00 -6.50
N ALA A 108 1.04 -15.15 -7.06
CA ALA A 108 0.62 -15.26 -8.46
C ALA A 108 -0.57 -14.34 -8.77
N LEU A 109 -1.53 -14.23 -7.85
CA LEU A 109 -2.70 -13.36 -8.00
C LEU A 109 -2.29 -11.90 -8.23
N ALA A 110 -1.30 -11.39 -7.47
CA ALA A 110 -0.81 -10.02 -7.65
C ALA A 110 -0.20 -9.81 -9.04
N LEU A 111 0.56 -10.78 -9.55
CA LEU A 111 1.14 -10.72 -10.89
C LEU A 111 0.08 -10.83 -11.99
N GLN A 112 -0.97 -11.65 -11.78
CA GLN A 112 -2.10 -11.76 -12.70
C GLN A 112 -2.89 -10.44 -12.79
N ILE A 113 -3.14 -9.79 -11.65
CA ILE A 113 -3.78 -8.47 -11.59
C ILE A 113 -2.93 -7.43 -12.35
N GLN A 114 -1.61 -7.53 -12.29
CA GLN A 114 -0.68 -6.70 -13.07
C GLN A 114 -0.58 -7.10 -14.56
N LYS A 115 -1.37 -8.09 -14.99
CA LYS A 115 -1.36 -8.62 -16.37
C LYS A 115 0.01 -9.18 -16.80
N CYS A 116 0.76 -9.75 -15.84
CA CYS A 116 2.00 -10.46 -16.17
C CYS A 116 1.69 -11.66 -17.06
N PRO A 117 2.46 -11.90 -18.14
CA PRO A 117 2.31 -13.09 -18.97
C PRO A 117 2.40 -14.36 -18.12
N HIS A 118 1.47 -15.29 -18.37
CA HIS A 118 1.30 -16.49 -17.54
C HIS A 118 2.56 -17.37 -17.48
N ASP A 119 3.26 -17.49 -18.60
CA ASP A 119 4.52 -18.21 -18.75
C ASP A 119 5.67 -17.65 -17.89
N LYS A 120 5.60 -16.36 -17.50
CA LYS A 120 6.61 -15.67 -16.67
C LYS A 120 6.29 -15.62 -15.19
N ILE A 121 5.08 -15.96 -14.77
CA ILE A 121 4.64 -15.83 -13.38
C ILE A 121 5.49 -16.73 -12.48
N LYS A 122 5.62 -18.01 -12.82
CA LYS A 122 6.37 -18.98 -12.02
C LYS A 122 7.83 -18.57 -11.83
N GLU A 123 8.51 -18.22 -12.90
CA GLU A 123 9.91 -17.78 -12.88
C GLU A 123 10.11 -16.57 -11.95
N LYS A 124 9.23 -15.56 -12.06
CA LYS A 124 9.28 -14.37 -11.21
C LYS A 124 9.06 -14.68 -9.73
N ILE A 125 8.09 -15.55 -9.41
CA ILE A 125 7.81 -15.95 -8.04
C ILE A 125 9.02 -16.69 -7.45
N GLU A 126 9.55 -17.67 -8.17
CA GLU A 126 10.69 -18.45 -7.70
C GLU A 126 11.94 -17.58 -7.48
N ALA A 127 12.20 -16.63 -8.37
CA ALA A 127 13.33 -15.71 -8.25
C ALA A 127 13.22 -14.81 -7.01
N VAL A 128 12.01 -14.28 -6.71
CA VAL A 128 11.79 -13.46 -5.52
C VAL A 128 11.80 -14.31 -4.25
N ALA A 129 11.15 -15.47 -4.26
CA ALA A 129 11.12 -16.39 -3.13
C ALA A 129 12.53 -16.88 -2.72
N GLN A 130 13.38 -17.11 -3.71
CA GLN A 130 14.79 -17.46 -3.45
C GLN A 130 15.55 -16.32 -2.76
N LYS A 131 15.36 -15.07 -3.23
CA LYS A 131 15.99 -13.89 -2.62
C LYS A 131 15.54 -13.65 -1.18
N LEU A 132 14.29 -13.96 -0.88
CA LEU A 132 13.70 -13.78 0.45
C LEU A 132 13.89 -15.01 1.35
N GLY A 133 14.42 -16.13 0.84
CA GLY A 133 14.60 -17.37 1.62
C GLY A 133 13.29 -18.07 1.98
N ILE A 134 12.23 -17.91 1.16
CA ILE A 134 10.88 -18.45 1.44
C ILE A 134 10.45 -19.51 0.43
N ARG A 135 11.37 -20.06 -0.36
CA ARG A 135 11.03 -21.01 -1.43
C ARG A 135 10.33 -22.27 -0.92
N GLU A 136 10.74 -22.76 0.24
CA GLU A 136 10.21 -23.98 0.87
C GLU A 136 8.78 -23.81 1.42
N VAL A 137 8.28 -22.59 1.50
CA VAL A 137 6.91 -22.33 2.00
C VAL A 137 5.92 -21.97 0.89
N LEU A 138 6.35 -21.92 -0.37
CA LEU A 138 5.48 -21.52 -1.48
C LEU A 138 4.23 -22.39 -1.62
N GLU A 139 4.33 -23.70 -1.34
CA GLU A 139 3.20 -24.65 -1.43
C GLU A 139 2.34 -24.68 -0.15
N LYS A 140 2.71 -23.92 0.88
CA LYS A 140 1.97 -23.87 2.15
C LYS A 140 0.82 -22.86 2.08
N TYR A 141 -0.23 -23.14 2.84
CA TYR A 141 -1.33 -22.22 3.07
C TYR A 141 -0.99 -21.21 4.18
N PRO A 142 -1.62 -20.03 4.22
CA PRO A 142 -1.35 -18.99 5.22
C PRO A 142 -1.35 -19.50 6.67
N TYR A 143 -2.31 -20.37 7.05
CA TYR A 143 -2.38 -20.94 8.40
C TYR A 143 -1.22 -21.90 8.76
N GLN A 144 -0.39 -22.28 7.79
CA GLN A 144 0.80 -23.11 7.98
C GLN A 144 2.09 -22.27 8.05
N LEU A 145 1.98 -20.95 7.88
CA LEU A 145 3.10 -20.04 7.90
C LEU A 145 3.28 -19.43 9.29
N SER A 146 4.53 -19.16 9.68
CA SER A 146 4.82 -18.37 10.86
C SER A 146 4.60 -16.89 10.59
N GLY A 147 4.35 -16.10 11.64
CA GLY A 147 4.09 -14.68 11.55
C GLY A 147 5.30 -13.78 11.28
N GLY A 148 6.38 -14.33 10.79
CA GLY A 148 7.61 -13.57 10.50
C GLY A 148 8.40 -14.15 9.36
#